data_04dffad307d7a021809b9b3f8f612fd1
#
_entry.id   04dffad307d7a021809b9b3f8f612fd1
#
_cell.length_a   1.000
_cell.length_b   1.000
_cell.length_c   1.000
_cell.angle_alpha   90.00
_cell.angle_beta   90.00
_cell.angle_gamma   90.00
#
_symmetry.space_group_name_H-M   'P 1'
#
loop_
_entity.id
_entity.type
_entity.pdbx_description
1 polymer ?
#
loop_
_entity_poly.entity_id
_entity_poly.type
_entity_poly.pdbx_seq_one_letter_code
_entity_poly.pdbx_strand_id
1 'polypeptide(L)' 'DKGVGITQNKLAVSIGVPPRRINEIVHGQRRITADTALRLGRYFAMDPQFWINLQSHYDLEVERDALGDSLDSIRPLRTA' A
#
# COMPACT_ATOMS: atom_id res chain seq x y z
N ASP A 1 -6.57 16.84 -15.34
CA ASP A 1 -7.79 16.74 -14.88
C ASP A 1 -8.34 17.91 -14.15
N LYS A 2 -9.54 18.12 -14.25
CA LYS A 2 -10.01 19.26 -13.82
C LYS A 2 -10.47 19.23 -12.50
N GLY A 3 -10.00 19.99 -11.71
CA GLY A 3 -10.60 20.39 -10.50
C GLY A 3 -10.47 19.53 -9.32
N VAL A 4 -10.67 18.28 -9.44
CA VAL A 4 -10.67 17.46 -8.26
C VAL A 4 -9.47 16.61 -8.09
N GLY A 5 -8.64 16.51 -9.11
CA GLY A 5 -7.46 15.69 -8.99
C GLY A 5 -6.36 16.42 -8.25
N ILE A 6 -5.51 15.62 -7.60
CA ILE A 6 -4.34 16.16 -6.97
C ILE A 6 -3.15 15.49 -7.64
N THR A 7 -2.16 16.28 -8.03
CA THR A 7 -0.99 15.72 -8.69
C THR A 7 -0.11 15.02 -7.68
N GLN A 8 0.74 14.11 -8.17
CA GLN A 8 1.70 13.43 -7.31
C GLN A 8 2.62 14.43 -6.63
N ASN A 9 3.05 15.44 -7.37
CA ASN A 9 3.95 16.44 -6.82
C ASN A 9 3.26 17.24 -5.70
N LYS A 10 2.04 17.62 -5.91
CA LYS A 10 1.32 18.36 -4.90
C LYS A 10 1.07 17.53 -3.66
N LEU A 11 0.75 16.26 -3.84
CA LEU A 11 0.56 15.36 -2.72
C LEU A 11 1.85 15.24 -1.92
N ALA A 12 2.97 15.03 -2.61
CA ALA A 12 4.25 14.88 -1.94
C ALA A 12 4.58 16.11 -1.10
N VAL A 13 4.39 17.29 -1.68
CA VAL A 13 4.65 18.53 -0.96
C VAL A 13 3.72 18.62 0.26
N SER A 14 2.46 18.28 0.06
CA SER A 14 1.47 18.42 1.13
C SER A 14 1.73 17.50 2.31
N ILE A 15 2.28 16.32 2.08
CA ILE A 15 2.56 15.40 3.17
C ILE A 15 4.03 15.41 3.60
N GLY A 16 4.84 16.25 2.96
CA GLY A 16 6.21 16.46 3.39
C GLY A 16 7.19 15.35 3.03
N VAL A 17 7.00 14.74 1.87
CA VAL A 17 7.93 13.72 1.37
C VAL A 17 8.45 14.13 0.01
N PRO A 18 9.58 13.56 -0.43
CA PRO A 18 10.08 13.85 -1.77
C PRO A 18 9.09 13.37 -2.83
N PRO A 19 8.89 14.12 -3.91
CA PRO A 19 8.00 13.68 -5.00
C PRO A 19 8.34 12.30 -5.53
N ARG A 20 9.62 11.95 -5.53
CA ARG A 20 10.06 10.65 -5.97
C ARG A 20 9.42 9.51 -5.18
N ARG A 21 9.20 9.71 -3.87
CA ARG A 21 8.60 8.68 -3.05
C ARG A 21 7.20 8.34 -3.55
N ILE A 22 6.41 9.37 -3.85
CA ILE A 22 5.05 9.14 -4.34
C ILE A 22 5.10 8.45 -5.70
N ASN A 23 5.98 8.91 -6.56
CA ASN A 23 6.11 8.32 -7.89
C ASN A 23 6.47 6.84 -7.80
N GLU A 24 7.40 6.50 -6.93
CA GLU A 24 7.82 5.11 -6.76
C GLU A 24 6.72 4.24 -6.19
N ILE A 25 5.92 4.78 -5.28
CA ILE A 25 4.79 4.03 -4.73
C ILE A 25 3.76 3.77 -5.82
N VAL A 26 3.43 4.78 -6.60
CA VAL A 26 2.45 4.65 -7.67
C VAL A 26 2.88 3.60 -8.69
N HIS A 27 4.17 3.50 -8.95
CA HIS A 27 4.69 2.55 -9.93
C HIS A 27 5.08 1.21 -9.32
N GLY A 28 4.74 0.98 -8.07
CA GLY A 28 5.02 -0.30 -7.44
C GLY A 28 6.46 -0.55 -7.09
N GLN A 29 7.28 0.49 -7.10
CA GLN A 29 8.71 0.38 -6.82
C GLN A 29 9.06 0.64 -5.37
N ARG A 30 8.10 1.05 -4.59
CA ARG A 30 8.29 1.35 -3.17
C ARG A 30 7.02 1.04 -2.42
N ARG A 31 7.19 0.43 -1.27
CA ARG A 31 6.06 0.07 -0.44
C ARG A 31 5.65 1.26 0.43
N ILE A 32 4.40 1.26 0.86
CA ILE A 32 3.91 2.24 1.81
C ILE A 32 4.35 1.79 3.20
N THR A 33 5.21 2.59 3.81
CA THR A 33 5.66 2.33 5.17
C THR A 33 4.69 2.96 6.16
N ALA A 34 4.87 2.65 7.43
CA ALA A 34 4.06 3.26 8.47
C ALA A 34 4.17 4.78 8.43
N ASP A 35 5.39 5.30 8.19
CA ASP A 35 5.60 6.74 8.08
C ASP A 35 4.72 7.34 7.00
N THR A 36 4.75 6.77 5.80
CA THR A 36 3.97 7.29 4.70
C THR A 36 2.47 7.13 4.95
N ALA A 37 2.07 5.99 5.54
CA ALA A 37 0.65 5.77 5.85
C ALA A 37 0.13 6.80 6.84
N LEU A 38 0.93 7.15 7.84
CA LEU A 38 0.53 8.14 8.81
C LEU A 38 0.36 9.51 8.18
N ARG A 39 1.26 9.87 7.28
CA ARG A 39 1.18 11.14 6.57
C ARG A 39 -0.03 11.20 5.66
N LEU A 40 -0.27 10.12 4.92
CA LEU A 40 -1.43 10.05 4.03
C LEU A 40 -2.73 10.10 4.84
N GLY A 41 -2.76 9.37 5.95
CA GLY A 41 -3.94 9.36 6.80
C GLY A 41 -4.27 10.73 7.33
N ARG A 42 -3.25 11.48 7.72
CA ARG A 42 -3.46 12.84 8.23
C ARG A 42 -4.00 13.74 7.14
N TYR A 43 -3.40 13.67 5.97
CA TYR A 43 -3.77 14.56 4.87
C TYR A 43 -5.19 14.29 4.37
N PHE A 44 -5.54 13.03 4.23
CA PHE A 44 -6.87 12.67 3.73
C PHE A 44 -7.91 12.48 4.82
N ALA A 45 -7.52 12.69 6.08
CA ALA A 45 -8.40 12.50 7.24
C ALA A 45 -8.96 11.08 7.27
N MET A 46 -8.09 10.11 7.08
CA MET A 46 -8.45 8.69 7.05
C MET A 46 -7.57 7.93 8.01
N ASP A 47 -8.06 6.77 8.44
CA ASP A 47 -7.27 5.88 9.28
C ASP A 47 -6.04 5.42 8.50
N PRO A 48 -4.83 5.65 9.00
CA PRO A 48 -3.63 5.20 8.29
C PRO A 48 -3.60 3.70 8.04
N GLN A 49 -4.28 2.92 8.86
CA GLN A 49 -4.34 1.49 8.67
C GLN A 49 -4.97 1.11 7.33
N PHE A 50 -5.85 1.98 6.81
CA PHE A 50 -6.45 1.76 5.51
C PHE A 50 -5.39 1.55 4.43
N TRP A 51 -4.35 2.38 4.44
CA TRP A 51 -3.31 2.32 3.41
C TRP A 51 -2.49 1.03 3.51
N ILE A 52 -2.19 0.62 4.75
CA ILE A 52 -1.44 -0.61 4.98
C ILE A 52 -2.28 -1.81 4.59
N ASN A 53 -3.57 -1.79 4.93
CA ASN A 53 -4.47 -2.90 4.60
C ASN A 53 -4.64 -3.04 3.10
N LEU A 54 -4.75 -1.94 2.39
CA LEU A 54 -4.89 -1.97 0.94
C LEU A 54 -3.68 -2.63 0.30
N GLN A 55 -2.50 -2.26 0.75
CA GLN A 55 -1.26 -2.83 0.27
C GLN A 55 -1.16 -4.31 0.60
N SER A 56 -1.50 -4.68 1.83
CA SER A 56 -1.45 -6.07 2.26
C SER A 56 -2.40 -6.94 1.47
N HIS A 57 -3.59 -6.43 1.21
CA HIS A 57 -4.57 -7.17 0.44
C HIS A 57 -4.03 -7.49 -0.95
N TYR A 58 -3.47 -6.49 -1.61
CA TYR A 58 -2.91 -6.67 -2.93
C TYR A 58 -1.75 -7.67 -2.90
N ASP A 59 -0.87 -7.52 -1.91
CA ASP A 59 0.29 -8.39 -1.80
C ASP A 59 -0.12 -9.85 -1.59
N LEU A 60 -1.14 -10.08 -0.77
CA LEU A 60 -1.62 -11.44 -0.54
C LEU A 60 -2.20 -12.05 -1.80
N GLU A 61 -2.91 -11.25 -2.59
CA GLU A 61 -3.48 -11.76 -3.83
C GLU A 61 -2.38 -12.16 -4.82
N VAL A 62 -1.37 -11.30 -4.96
CA VAL A 62 -0.27 -11.58 -5.87
C VAL A 62 0.50 -12.82 -5.44
N GLU A 63 0.81 -12.93 -4.14
CA GLU A 63 1.56 -14.08 -3.65
C GLU A 63 0.74 -15.36 -3.70
N ARG A 64 -0.54 -15.26 -3.43
CA ARG A 64 -1.40 -16.45 -3.51
C ARG A 64 -1.39 -17.02 -4.92
N ASP A 65 -1.48 -16.15 -5.92
CA ASP A 65 -1.42 -16.58 -7.30
C ASP A 65 -0.05 -17.17 -7.65
N ALA A 66 1.01 -16.54 -7.15
CA ALA A 66 2.36 -17.00 -7.43
C ALA A 66 2.66 -18.34 -6.80
N LEU A 67 2.19 -18.55 -5.57
CA LEU A 67 2.43 -19.83 -4.88
C LEU A 67 1.57 -20.96 -5.43
N GLY A 68 0.35 -20.61 -5.85
CA GLY A 68 -0.53 -21.61 -6.46
C GLY A 68 -0.63 -22.88 -5.63
N ASP A 69 -0.35 -24.00 -6.28
CA ASP A 69 -0.48 -25.30 -5.64
C ASP A 69 0.52 -25.54 -4.52
N SER A 70 1.56 -24.74 -4.44
CA SER A 70 2.54 -24.91 -3.39
C SER A 70 1.93 -24.81 -2.00
N LEU A 71 0.89 -24.01 -1.87
CA LEU A 71 0.21 -23.88 -0.59
C LEU A 71 -0.51 -25.14 -0.17
N ASP A 72 -0.96 -25.93 -1.15
CA ASP A 72 -1.70 -27.16 -0.85
C ASP A 72 -0.84 -28.20 -0.16
N SER A 73 0.47 -28.10 -0.31
CA SER A 73 1.37 -29.06 0.33
C SER A 73 1.60 -28.74 1.81
N ILE A 74 1.17 -27.56 2.25
CA ILE A 74 1.29 -27.18 3.64
C ILE A 74 0.07 -27.68 4.39
N ARG A 75 0.27 -28.58 5.31
CA ARG A 75 -0.82 -29.14 6.09
C ARG A 75 -1.07 -28.33 7.33
N PRO A 76 -2.32 -27.91 7.54
CA PRO A 76 -2.63 -27.18 8.77
C PRO A 76 -2.31 -28.00 10.00
N LEU A 77 -1.84 -27.33 11.03
CA LEU A 77 -1.60 -27.98 12.31
C LEU A 77 -2.94 -28.40 12.89
N ARG A 78 -3.06 -29.67 13.26
CA ARG A 78 -4.30 -30.15 13.83
C ARG A 78 -4.39 -29.74 15.28
N THR A 79 -5.53 -29.16 15.61
CA THR A 79 -5.80 -28.83 17.01
C THR A 79 -6.89 -29.76 17.48
N ALA A 80 -6.81 -30.14 18.72
CA ALA A 80 -7.74 -31.10 19.30
C ALA A 80 -9.16 -30.52 19.41
#